data_1ff990163da9ff648feb19e055fa0d78
#
_entry.id   1ff990163da9ff648feb19e055fa0d78
#
_cell.length_a   1.000
_cell.length_b   1.000
_cell.length_c   1.000
_cell.angle_alpha   90.00
_cell.angle_beta   90.00
_cell.angle_gamma   90.00
#
_symmetry.space_group_name_H-M   'P 1'
#
loop_
_entity.id
_entity.type
_entity.pdbx_description
1 polymer ?
#
loop_
_entity_poly.entity_id
_entity_poly.type
_entity_poly.pdbx_seq_one_letter_code
_entity_poly.pdbx_strand_id
1 'polypeptide(L)'
;SLEQTTSLWASSYLVLNRGIAPETAAGFASLFFVGITVGRALCGFLTLKFDDTQMVRMGQGIIAIGIAAFLLPLGEAVTLAGLLLVGLGCAPIYPSIIHATPGRFGADRSQAIIGVQMASAYIGNCLMPPLFGVIANHTTIAIFPYYLLVILILMGYMHEALQKKTKAAQ
;
A
#
# COMPACT_ATOMS: atom_id res chain seq x y z
N SER A 1 3.39 -5.10 -2.77
CA SER A 1 3.38 -4.61 -4.17
C SER A 1 2.99 -3.15 -4.29
N LEU A 2 1.86 -2.67 -3.67
CA LEU A 2 1.46 -1.25 -3.74
C LEU A 2 2.54 -0.32 -3.17
N GLU A 3 3.06 -0.61 -1.98
CA GLU A 3 4.15 0.13 -1.34
C GLU A 3 5.38 0.24 -2.25
N GLN A 4 5.84 -0.88 -2.81
CA GLN A 4 7.02 -0.92 -3.68
C GLN A 4 6.80 -0.17 -4.99
N THR A 5 5.62 -0.30 -5.60
CA THR A 5 5.29 0.45 -6.82
C THR A 5 5.28 1.96 -6.56
N THR A 6 4.68 2.38 -5.44
CA THR A 6 4.66 3.81 -5.06
C THR A 6 6.07 4.33 -4.81
N SER A 7 6.91 3.61 -4.07
CA SER A 7 8.28 4.05 -3.77
C SER A 7 9.15 4.25 -5.01
N LEU A 8 8.97 3.41 -6.04
CA LEU A 8 9.79 3.45 -7.25
C LEU A 8 9.26 4.46 -8.29
N TRP A 9 7.95 4.65 -8.40
CA TRP A 9 7.34 5.41 -9.48
C TRP A 9 6.80 6.78 -9.09
N ALA A 10 6.69 7.09 -7.77
CA ALA A 10 6.14 8.37 -7.32
C ALA A 10 6.92 9.57 -7.86
N SER A 11 8.26 9.54 -7.80
CA SER A 11 9.09 10.63 -8.33
C SER A 11 8.89 10.81 -9.84
N SER A 12 8.91 9.71 -10.61
CA SER A 12 8.67 9.76 -12.06
C SER A 12 7.28 10.31 -12.41
N TYR A 13 6.26 9.93 -11.63
CA TYR A 13 4.91 10.47 -11.79
C TYR A 13 4.87 11.97 -11.53
N LEU A 14 5.54 12.47 -10.49
CA LEU A 14 5.61 13.90 -10.17
C LEU A 14 6.30 14.69 -11.29
N VAL A 15 7.41 14.18 -11.82
CA VAL A 15 8.15 14.84 -12.90
C VAL A 15 7.35 14.84 -14.19
N LEU A 16 6.93 13.66 -14.65
CA LEU A 16 6.38 13.50 -16.02
C LEU A 16 4.91 13.89 -16.13
N ASN A 17 4.13 13.78 -15.04
CA ASN A 17 2.70 14.10 -15.07
C ASN A 17 2.36 15.44 -14.41
N ARG A 18 3.14 15.87 -13.41
CA ARG A 18 2.89 17.14 -12.70
C ARG A 18 3.89 18.24 -13.08
N GLY A 19 4.91 17.93 -13.88
CA GLY A 19 5.90 18.91 -14.36
C GLY A 19 6.83 19.44 -13.25
N ILE A 20 6.97 18.70 -12.14
CA ILE A 20 7.82 19.10 -11.01
C ILE A 20 9.28 18.82 -11.37
N ALA A 21 10.19 19.75 -11.00
CA ALA A 21 11.63 19.57 -11.22
C ALA A 21 12.14 18.26 -10.57
N PRO A 22 13.03 17.49 -11.23
CA PRO A 22 13.45 16.17 -10.74
C PRO A 22 14.02 16.17 -9.32
N GLU A 23 14.80 17.17 -8.96
CA GLU A 23 15.38 17.29 -7.61
C GLU A 23 14.28 17.51 -6.55
N THR A 24 13.31 18.36 -6.86
CA THR A 24 12.15 18.62 -5.97
C THR A 24 11.25 17.39 -5.89
N ALA A 25 11.00 16.72 -7.01
CA ALA A 25 10.18 15.50 -7.06
C ALA A 25 10.79 14.36 -6.23
N ALA A 26 12.10 14.20 -6.24
CA ALA A 26 12.79 13.24 -5.39
C ALA A 26 12.61 13.55 -3.90
N GLY A 27 12.74 14.82 -3.51
CA GLY A 27 12.45 15.29 -2.14
C GLY A 27 10.99 15.02 -1.75
N PHE A 28 10.06 15.29 -2.63
CA PHE A 28 8.63 15.07 -2.38
C PHE A 28 8.26 13.58 -2.30
N ALA A 29 8.87 12.73 -3.13
CA ALA A 29 8.69 11.29 -3.04
C ALA A 29 9.14 10.73 -1.67
N SER A 30 10.07 11.40 -0.98
CA SER A 30 10.48 11.01 0.37
C SER A 30 9.35 11.13 1.41
N LEU A 31 8.33 11.97 1.18
CA LEU A 31 7.15 12.08 2.06
C LEU A 31 6.42 10.75 2.19
N PHE A 32 6.44 9.91 1.17
CA PHE A 32 5.92 8.55 1.25
C PHE A 32 6.60 7.73 2.37
N PHE A 33 7.93 7.82 2.46
CA PHE A 33 8.70 7.12 3.49
C PHE A 33 8.49 7.74 4.89
N VAL A 34 8.31 9.05 4.96
CA VAL A 34 7.89 9.73 6.20
C VAL A 34 6.54 9.18 6.65
N GLY A 35 5.59 9.05 5.72
CA GLY A 35 4.28 8.44 5.99
C GLY A 35 4.39 7.02 6.54
N ILE A 36 5.22 6.16 5.94
CA ILE A 36 5.47 4.79 6.43
C ILE A 36 6.07 4.82 7.83
N THR A 37 7.07 5.66 8.07
CA THR A 37 7.77 5.74 9.37
C THR A 37 6.83 6.19 10.47
N VAL A 38 6.08 7.26 10.26
CA VAL A 38 5.06 7.76 11.19
C VAL A 38 3.96 6.70 11.39
N GLY A 39 3.50 6.09 10.30
CA GLY A 39 2.50 5.03 10.35
C GLY A 39 2.95 3.84 11.21
N ARG A 40 4.19 3.39 11.07
CA ARG A 40 4.75 2.30 11.88
C ARG A 40 4.85 2.67 13.37
N ALA A 41 5.27 3.90 13.67
CA ALA A 41 5.29 4.40 15.04
C ALA A 41 3.88 4.43 15.66
N LEU A 42 2.88 4.90 14.91
CA LEU A 42 1.49 4.93 15.35
C LEU A 42 0.89 3.52 15.51
N CYS A 43 1.26 2.57 14.66
CA CYS A 43 0.77 1.18 14.73
C CYS A 43 1.02 0.56 16.12
N GLY A 44 2.18 0.83 16.74
CA GLY A 44 2.48 0.33 18.07
C GLY A 44 1.45 0.74 19.14
N PHE A 45 0.86 1.94 19.02
CA PHE A 45 -0.19 2.41 19.90
C PHE A 45 -1.59 1.95 19.48
N LEU A 46 -1.85 1.90 18.17
CA LEU A 46 -3.14 1.52 17.63
C LEU A 46 -3.48 0.05 17.84
N THR A 47 -2.48 -0.84 17.84
CA THR A 47 -2.67 -2.27 18.13
C THR A 47 -3.15 -2.54 19.54
N LEU A 48 -3.03 -1.58 20.47
CA LEU A 48 -3.61 -1.69 21.82
C LEU A 48 -5.13 -1.53 21.84
N LYS A 49 -5.72 -0.90 20.81
CA LYS A 49 -7.16 -0.57 20.74
C LYS A 49 -7.91 -1.26 19.60
N PHE A 50 -7.21 -1.59 18.51
CA PHE A 50 -7.80 -2.12 17.30
C PHE A 50 -7.25 -3.51 16.99
N ASP A 51 -8.11 -4.39 16.51
CA ASP A 51 -7.69 -5.70 16.05
C ASP A 51 -7.00 -5.65 14.68
N ASP A 52 -6.29 -6.72 14.31
CA ASP A 52 -5.55 -6.80 13.05
C ASP A 52 -6.43 -6.56 11.81
N THR A 53 -7.69 -7.00 11.84
CA THR A 53 -8.63 -6.80 10.73
C THR A 53 -9.00 -5.33 10.57
N GLN A 54 -9.23 -4.64 11.70
CA GLN A 54 -9.53 -3.22 11.72
C GLN A 54 -8.32 -2.40 11.25
N MET A 55 -7.12 -2.77 11.69
CA MET A 55 -5.87 -2.13 11.27
C MET A 55 -5.66 -2.22 9.75
N VAL A 56 -5.90 -3.39 9.14
CA VAL A 56 -5.82 -3.57 7.68
C VAL A 56 -6.87 -2.70 6.97
N ARG A 57 -8.11 -2.68 7.42
CA ARG A 57 -9.18 -1.87 6.82
C ARG A 57 -8.91 -0.36 6.94
N MET A 58 -8.42 0.09 8.10
CA MET A 58 -8.01 1.47 8.29
C MET A 58 -6.88 1.87 7.33
N GLY A 59 -5.84 1.03 7.21
CA GLY A 59 -4.76 1.24 6.27
C GLY A 59 -5.25 1.35 4.83
N GLN A 60 -6.13 0.44 4.40
CA GLN A 60 -6.75 0.49 3.07
C GLN A 60 -7.58 1.76 2.83
N GLY A 61 -8.33 2.20 3.84
CA GLY A 61 -9.11 3.45 3.77
C GLY A 61 -8.21 4.69 3.62
N ILE A 62 -7.12 4.75 4.38
CA ILE A 62 -6.14 5.84 4.29
C ILE A 62 -5.46 5.85 2.91
N ILE A 63 -5.08 4.68 2.38
CA ILE A 63 -4.53 4.56 1.02
C ILE A 63 -5.54 5.05 -0.02
N ALA A 64 -6.82 4.68 0.10
CA ALA A 64 -7.86 5.13 -0.81
C ALA A 64 -7.98 6.66 -0.85
N ILE A 65 -7.93 7.32 0.31
CA ILE A 65 -7.93 8.79 0.41
C ILE A 65 -6.67 9.36 -0.26
N GLY A 66 -5.50 8.77 -0.01
CA GLY A 66 -4.25 9.19 -0.63
C GLY A 66 -4.26 9.05 -2.16
N ILE A 67 -4.81 7.96 -2.70
CA ILE A 67 -4.97 7.76 -4.15
C ILE A 67 -5.97 8.78 -4.72
N ALA A 68 -7.08 9.05 -4.01
CA ALA A 68 -8.04 10.07 -4.42
C ALA A 68 -7.37 11.46 -4.52
N ALA A 69 -6.43 11.78 -3.64
CA ALA A 69 -5.67 13.02 -3.71
C ALA A 69 -4.81 13.12 -4.99
N PHE A 70 -4.31 12.00 -5.55
CA PHE A 70 -3.64 12.01 -6.84
C PHE A 70 -4.59 12.25 -8.02
N LEU A 71 -5.83 11.79 -7.93
CA LEU A 71 -6.82 11.92 -8.99
C LEU A 71 -7.42 13.34 -9.06
N LEU A 72 -7.41 14.07 -7.95
CA LEU A 72 -7.96 15.42 -7.89
C LEU A 72 -6.96 16.46 -8.42
N PRO A 73 -7.37 17.35 -9.34
CA PRO A 73 -6.52 18.42 -9.86
C PRO A 73 -6.46 19.62 -8.89
N LEU A 74 -6.29 19.38 -7.59
CA LEU A 74 -6.34 20.39 -6.53
C LEU A 74 -4.97 21.01 -6.20
N GLY A 75 -3.97 20.76 -7.06
CA GLY A 75 -2.65 21.34 -6.90
C GLY A 75 -1.63 20.41 -6.25
N GLU A 76 -0.40 20.92 -6.17
CA GLU A 76 0.79 20.17 -5.75
C GLU A 76 0.69 19.72 -4.30
N ALA A 77 0.27 20.60 -3.39
CA ALA A 77 0.14 20.30 -1.96
C ALA A 77 -0.76 19.10 -1.67
N VAL A 78 -1.86 18.95 -2.42
CA VAL A 78 -2.78 17.82 -2.27
C VAL A 78 -2.14 16.52 -2.75
N THR A 79 -1.37 16.57 -3.83
CA THR A 79 -0.61 15.41 -4.33
C THR A 79 0.44 14.96 -3.31
N LEU A 80 1.13 15.90 -2.67
CA LEU A 80 2.12 15.62 -1.62
C LEU A 80 1.48 15.02 -0.37
N ALA A 81 0.36 15.57 0.06
CA ALA A 81 -0.44 14.97 1.14
C ALA A 81 -0.88 13.55 0.80
N GLY A 82 -1.24 13.31 -0.46
CA GLY A 82 -1.56 11.97 -0.98
C GLY A 82 -0.41 10.98 -0.82
N LEU A 83 0.83 11.37 -1.14
CA LEU A 83 2.02 10.52 -0.95
C LEU A 83 2.21 10.12 0.52
N LEU A 84 2.10 11.08 1.42
CA LEU A 84 2.21 10.86 2.85
C LEU A 84 1.11 9.91 3.35
N LEU A 85 -0.14 10.11 2.90
CA LEU A 85 -1.27 9.26 3.28
C LEU A 85 -1.13 7.84 2.73
N VAL A 86 -0.68 7.64 1.50
CA VAL A 86 -0.44 6.30 0.95
C VAL A 86 0.63 5.58 1.78
N GLY A 87 1.73 6.26 2.14
CA GLY A 87 2.76 5.70 3.00
C GLY A 87 2.23 5.32 4.38
N LEU A 88 1.49 6.22 5.01
CA LEU A 88 0.88 6.02 6.32
C LEU A 88 -0.11 4.83 6.32
N GLY A 89 -0.92 4.71 5.28
CA GLY A 89 -1.87 3.61 5.13
C GLY A 89 -1.22 2.26 4.83
N CYS A 90 -0.06 2.23 4.14
CA CYS A 90 0.71 1.00 3.90
C CYS A 90 1.30 0.40 5.18
N ALA A 91 1.65 1.25 6.14
CA ALA A 91 2.41 0.87 7.34
C ALA A 91 1.78 -0.26 8.18
N PRO A 92 0.46 -0.24 8.51
CA PRO A 92 -0.17 -1.26 9.36
C PRO A 92 -0.48 -2.57 8.63
N ILE A 93 -0.60 -2.57 7.30
CA ILE A 93 -1.22 -3.68 6.56
C ILE A 93 -0.40 -4.96 6.68
N TYR A 94 0.89 -4.91 6.36
CA TYR A 94 1.74 -6.11 6.35
C TYR A 94 1.95 -6.71 7.74
N PRO A 95 2.33 -5.92 8.77
CA PRO A 95 2.47 -6.43 10.14
C PRO A 95 1.18 -7.07 10.67
N SER A 96 0.03 -6.43 10.47
CA SER A 96 -1.26 -6.95 10.94
C SER A 96 -1.66 -8.25 10.27
N ILE A 97 -1.38 -8.42 8.97
CA ILE A 97 -1.63 -9.68 8.27
C ILE A 97 -0.78 -10.82 8.85
N ILE A 98 0.50 -10.59 9.10
CA ILE A 98 1.41 -11.58 9.68
C ILE A 98 1.00 -11.90 11.12
N HIS A 99 0.70 -10.90 11.93
CA HIS A 99 0.30 -11.05 13.32
C HIS A 99 -1.01 -11.84 13.47
N ALA A 100 -1.97 -11.64 12.58
CA ALA A 100 -3.24 -12.37 12.59
C ALA A 100 -3.12 -13.85 12.19
N THR A 101 -2.02 -14.29 11.57
CA THR A 101 -1.90 -15.62 10.98
C THR A 101 -1.98 -16.76 12.00
N PRO A 102 -1.29 -16.73 13.15
CA PRO A 102 -1.40 -17.81 14.15
C PRO A 102 -2.81 -17.95 14.69
N GLY A 103 -3.51 -16.85 14.95
CA GLY A 103 -4.88 -16.85 15.47
C GLY A 103 -5.91 -17.39 14.45
N ARG A 104 -5.62 -17.29 13.15
CA ARG A 104 -6.54 -17.73 12.09
C ARG A 104 -6.34 -19.19 11.66
N PHE A 105 -5.09 -19.66 11.66
CA PHE A 105 -4.72 -20.96 11.08
C PHE A 105 -4.12 -21.94 12.08
N GLY A 106 -3.99 -21.54 13.35
CA GLY A 106 -3.34 -22.31 14.41
C GLY A 106 -1.81 -22.17 14.42
N ALA A 107 -1.21 -22.35 15.59
CA ALA A 107 0.22 -22.17 15.80
C ALA A 107 1.06 -23.16 14.96
N ASP A 108 0.61 -24.41 14.84
CA ASP A 108 1.33 -25.50 14.15
C ASP A 108 1.55 -25.22 12.67
N ARG A 109 0.61 -24.51 12.01
CA ARG A 109 0.64 -24.21 10.57
C ARG A 109 1.12 -22.79 10.27
N SER A 110 1.21 -21.94 11.29
CA SER A 110 1.45 -20.50 11.11
C SER A 110 2.77 -20.20 10.41
N GLN A 111 3.86 -20.92 10.73
CA GLN A 111 5.16 -20.68 10.12
C GLN A 111 5.16 -20.98 8.60
N ALA A 112 4.55 -22.07 8.18
CA ALA A 112 4.45 -22.41 6.77
C ALA A 112 3.60 -21.38 6.01
N ILE A 113 2.48 -20.94 6.59
CA ILE A 113 1.60 -19.94 5.99
C ILE A 113 2.29 -18.57 5.91
N ILE A 114 3.00 -18.15 6.96
CA ILE A 114 3.79 -16.92 6.94
C ILE A 114 4.87 -16.99 5.85
N GLY A 115 5.53 -18.13 5.70
CA GLY A 115 6.50 -18.35 4.61
C GLY A 115 5.88 -18.14 3.22
N VAL A 116 4.69 -18.69 2.96
CA VAL A 116 3.95 -18.49 1.70
C VAL A 116 3.52 -17.03 1.53
N GLN A 117 3.05 -16.39 2.59
CA GLN A 117 2.68 -14.97 2.56
C GLN A 117 3.88 -14.07 2.21
N MET A 118 5.05 -14.33 2.83
CA MET A 118 6.28 -13.60 2.54
C MET A 118 6.74 -13.83 1.10
N ALA A 119 6.77 -15.08 0.64
CA ALA A 119 7.13 -15.42 -0.75
C ALA A 119 6.21 -14.70 -1.75
N SER A 120 4.90 -14.74 -1.53
CA SER A 120 3.92 -14.04 -2.37
C SER A 120 4.11 -12.53 -2.35
N ALA A 121 4.44 -11.95 -1.19
CA ALA A 121 4.74 -10.52 -1.06
C ALA A 121 5.99 -10.13 -1.87
N TYR A 122 7.07 -10.93 -1.80
CA TYR A 122 8.29 -10.69 -2.59
C TYR A 122 8.04 -10.83 -4.08
N ILE A 123 7.32 -11.87 -4.52
CA ILE A 123 6.92 -12.01 -5.93
C ILE A 123 6.16 -10.76 -6.41
N GLY A 124 5.16 -10.32 -5.65
CA GLY A 124 4.41 -9.12 -5.98
C GLY A 124 5.27 -7.84 -5.98
N ASN A 125 6.23 -7.73 -5.07
CA ASN A 125 7.15 -6.59 -5.03
C ASN A 125 8.14 -6.58 -6.20
N CYS A 126 8.54 -7.74 -6.69
CA CYS A 126 9.42 -7.85 -7.86
C CYS A 126 8.69 -7.66 -9.19
N LEU A 127 7.43 -8.11 -9.29
CA LEU A 127 6.69 -8.11 -10.57
C LEU A 127 5.88 -6.85 -10.82
N MET A 128 5.23 -6.29 -9.79
CA MET A 128 4.27 -5.19 -9.99
C MET A 128 4.92 -3.86 -10.43
N PRO A 129 6.07 -3.42 -9.90
CA PRO A 129 6.69 -2.20 -10.40
C PRO A 129 7.18 -2.27 -11.85
N PRO A 130 7.88 -3.34 -12.30
CA PRO A 130 8.22 -3.49 -13.73
C PRO A 130 6.99 -3.60 -14.63
N LEU A 131 5.94 -4.31 -14.19
CA LEU A 131 4.69 -4.40 -14.94
C LEU A 131 4.08 -3.03 -15.16
N PHE A 132 4.03 -2.19 -14.12
CA PHE A 132 3.62 -0.79 -14.28
C PHE A 132 4.50 -0.06 -15.30
N GLY A 133 5.82 -0.24 -15.26
CA GLY A 133 6.76 0.38 -16.20
C GLY A 133 6.47 0.01 -17.67
N VAL A 134 6.18 -1.26 -17.94
CA VAL A 134 5.77 -1.72 -19.26
C VAL A 134 4.47 -1.06 -19.69
N ILE A 135 3.46 -1.04 -18.83
CA ILE A 135 2.17 -0.42 -19.13
C ILE A 135 2.33 1.09 -19.36
N ALA A 136 3.08 1.79 -18.51
CA ALA A 136 3.31 3.23 -18.63
C ALA A 136 4.06 3.61 -19.90
N ASN A 137 4.99 2.77 -20.38
CA ASN A 137 5.70 2.97 -21.64
C ASN A 137 4.80 2.85 -22.87
N HIS A 138 3.78 2.00 -22.83
CA HIS A 138 2.84 1.83 -23.93
C HIS A 138 1.64 2.78 -23.87
N THR A 139 1.44 3.46 -22.73
CA THR A 139 0.31 4.37 -22.53
C THR A 139 0.78 5.75 -22.05
N THR A 140 0.68 6.00 -20.75
CA THR A 140 1.14 7.23 -20.11
C THR A 140 1.34 6.99 -18.61
N ILE A 141 2.27 7.73 -18.01
CA ILE A 141 2.47 7.67 -16.56
C ILE A 141 1.28 8.20 -15.76
N ALA A 142 0.38 8.95 -16.39
CA ALA A 142 -0.84 9.46 -15.76
C ALA A 142 -1.78 8.36 -15.23
N ILE A 143 -1.62 7.12 -15.69
CA ILE A 143 -2.37 5.96 -15.18
C ILE A 143 -1.89 5.47 -13.80
N PHE A 144 -0.80 6.04 -13.25
CA PHE A 144 -0.24 5.63 -11.97
C PHE A 144 -1.27 5.54 -10.82
N PRO A 145 -2.12 6.55 -10.56
CA PRO A 145 -3.13 6.45 -9.51
C PRO A 145 -4.16 5.34 -9.76
N TYR A 146 -4.54 5.12 -11.01
CA TYR A 146 -5.48 4.05 -11.38
C TYR A 146 -4.88 2.66 -11.17
N TYR A 147 -3.59 2.51 -11.49
CA TYR A 147 -2.87 1.26 -11.23
C TYR A 147 -2.82 0.94 -9.73
N LEU A 148 -2.52 1.93 -8.89
CA LEU A 148 -2.55 1.79 -7.43
C LEU A 148 -3.97 1.46 -6.93
N LEU A 149 -4.99 2.07 -7.52
CA LEU A 149 -6.39 1.81 -7.19
C LEU A 149 -6.79 0.35 -7.48
N VAL A 150 -6.38 -0.19 -8.63
CA VAL A 150 -6.63 -1.59 -8.99
C VAL A 150 -5.98 -2.54 -7.96
N ILE A 151 -4.72 -2.29 -7.59
CA ILE A 151 -4.03 -3.09 -6.55
C ILE A 151 -4.77 -2.98 -5.21
N LEU A 152 -5.23 -1.79 -4.83
CA LEU A 152 -5.97 -1.56 -3.59
C LEU A 152 -7.29 -2.32 -3.56
N ILE A 153 -8.06 -2.27 -4.65
CA ILE A 153 -9.35 -2.99 -4.78
C ILE A 153 -9.11 -4.50 -4.68
N LEU A 154 -8.10 -5.02 -5.39
CA LEU A 154 -7.74 -6.43 -5.35
C LEU A 154 -7.34 -6.86 -3.92
N MET A 155 -6.53 -6.05 -3.25
CA MET A 155 -6.12 -6.29 -1.86
C MET A 155 -7.32 -6.30 -0.91
N GLY A 156 -8.25 -5.35 -1.06
CA GLY A 156 -9.49 -5.27 -0.28
C GLY A 156 -10.37 -6.49 -0.49
N TYR A 157 -10.59 -6.87 -1.75
CA TYR A 157 -11.37 -8.05 -2.10
C TYR A 157 -10.78 -9.34 -1.52
N MET A 158 -9.47 -9.54 -1.67
CA MET A 158 -8.79 -10.72 -1.13
C MET A 158 -8.83 -10.77 0.39
N HIS A 159 -8.69 -9.61 1.05
CA HIS A 159 -8.78 -9.51 2.50
C HIS A 159 -10.19 -9.91 2.99
N GLU A 160 -11.24 -9.38 2.40
CA GLU A 160 -12.62 -9.69 2.78
C GLU A 160 -12.99 -11.15 2.45
N ALA A 161 -12.53 -11.68 1.32
CA ALA A 161 -12.71 -13.08 0.96
C ALA A 161 -12.05 -14.03 1.97
N LEU A 162 -10.84 -13.69 2.43
CA LEU A 162 -10.14 -14.43 3.48
C LEU A 162 -10.91 -14.40 4.80
N GLN A 163 -11.40 -13.21 5.21
CA GLN A 163 -12.18 -13.06 6.44
C GLN A 163 -13.46 -13.93 6.44
N LYS A 164 -14.19 -13.95 5.32
CA LYS A 164 -15.39 -14.78 5.17
C LYS A 164 -15.07 -16.27 5.30
N LYS A 165 -14.00 -16.74 4.66
CA LYS A 165 -13.59 -18.16 4.70
C LYS A 165 -13.12 -18.59 6.09
N THR A 166 -12.36 -17.75 6.78
CA THR A 166 -11.84 -18.09 8.13
C THR A 166 -12.93 -18.05 9.20
N LYS A 167 -13.93 -17.16 9.07
CA LYS A 167 -15.11 -17.16 9.98
C LYS A 167 -16.04 -18.34 9.75
N ALA A 168 -16.12 -18.87 8.55
CA ALA A 168 -16.94 -20.05 8.23
C ALA A 168 -16.29 -21.39 8.68
N ALA A 169 -15.00 -21.36 9.03
CA ALA A 169 -14.24 -22.55 9.47
C ALA A 169 -14.06 -22.63 11.00
N GLN A 170 -14.52 -21.64 11.74
CA GLN A 170 -14.62 -21.61 13.21
C GLN A 170 -16.03 -21.96 13.67
#